data_211380cbee57f0de7846f854508199c4
#
_entry.id   211380cbee57f0de7846f854508199c4
#
_cell.length_a   1.000
_cell.length_b   1.000
_cell.length_c   1.000
_cell.angle_alpha   90.00
_cell.angle_beta   90.00
_cell.angle_gamma   90.00
#
_symmetry.space_group_name_H-M   'P 1'
#
loop_
_entity.id
_entity.type
_entity.pdbx_description
1 polymer ?
#
loop_
_entity_poly.entity_id
_entity_poly.type
_entity_poly.pdbx_seq_one_letter_code
_entity_poly.pdbx_strand_id
1 'polypeptide(L)'
;MNVLDRATAPLARMWGSDDAFDAYGLYHLASAAGDAVVAIALANSVFFSLPVGQAKVNVALYLALTMAPLAVAGPLLVPFLDRGGFRRVISFVSAAGRTIVALYLAPRVGSVLLFPAAVALLVLSKVNTITRNGLTMAYAPSHQGLVKANARLGRLGVVAALLAAIPAVAMLKLDGSTGVVYVAASFYGVATLLVVRLPHPHERAPEGSAGPRGRVPALALAAVGAAGLRAASGFLLFLLAFALRRSGQPRYWFGLLAAGATIGGLLGDLVAPRLPRAAREEVVVLGALLGAGAAALLAYEAFSLPVLVLFAALAGMATEFGRLAFQSLMQRTAPGRAQGRVFVRYEVAFQLSWVVGALIPALSPVTFRTGILLLALFYLLVGAVFVLRARADKATTT
;
A
#
# COMPACT_ATOMS: atom_id res chain seq x y z
N MET A 1 -1.07 -25.96 -25.73
CA MET A 1 -0.30 -25.25 -24.68
C MET A 1 0.44 -24.10 -25.35
N ASN A 2 -0.06 -22.87 -25.15
CA ASN A 2 0.44 -21.68 -25.84
C ASN A 2 1.83 -21.24 -25.33
N VAL A 3 2.59 -20.48 -26.15
CA VAL A 3 3.93 -19.98 -25.79
C VAL A 3 3.94 -19.24 -24.45
N LEU A 4 2.85 -18.52 -24.13
CA LEU A 4 2.65 -17.85 -22.84
C LEU A 4 2.46 -18.82 -21.68
N ASP A 5 1.86 -19.99 -21.90
CA ASP A 5 1.73 -21.03 -20.88
C ASP A 5 3.10 -21.61 -20.50
N ARG A 6 4.02 -21.72 -21.48
CA ARG A 6 5.39 -22.18 -21.24
C ARG A 6 6.24 -21.14 -20.51
N ALA A 7 6.05 -19.86 -20.79
CA ALA A 7 6.80 -18.77 -20.14
C ALA A 7 6.36 -18.55 -18.69
N THR A 8 5.08 -18.79 -18.37
CA THR A 8 4.51 -18.57 -17.02
C THR A 8 4.52 -19.84 -16.15
N ALA A 9 4.65 -21.03 -16.75
CA ALA A 9 4.68 -22.31 -16.04
C ALA A 9 5.77 -22.42 -14.94
N PRO A 10 7.00 -21.90 -15.10
CA PRO A 10 7.98 -21.91 -14.02
C PRO A 10 7.59 -20.99 -12.85
N LEU A 11 6.98 -19.85 -13.10
CA LEU A 11 6.49 -18.93 -12.07
C LEU A 11 5.28 -19.51 -11.32
N ALA A 12 4.37 -20.18 -12.01
CA ALA A 12 3.22 -20.84 -11.40
C ALA A 12 3.65 -22.00 -10.48
N ARG A 13 4.64 -22.79 -10.90
CA ARG A 13 5.19 -23.90 -10.09
C ARG A 13 5.93 -23.44 -8.84
N MET A 14 6.54 -22.28 -8.84
CA MET A 14 7.19 -21.71 -7.65
C MET A 14 6.20 -21.33 -6.55
N TRP A 15 4.89 -21.21 -6.83
CA TRP A 15 4.00 -20.46 -5.96
C TRP A 15 2.69 -21.17 -5.54
N GLY A 16 2.51 -22.43 -5.88
CA GLY A 16 1.42 -23.28 -5.41
C GLY A 16 0.27 -23.49 -6.42
N SER A 17 -0.48 -24.54 -6.24
CA SER A 17 -1.36 -25.20 -7.20
C SER A 17 -2.77 -24.60 -7.35
N ASP A 18 -2.96 -23.28 -7.23
CA ASP A 18 -4.27 -22.67 -7.44
C ASP A 18 -4.26 -21.79 -8.69
N ASP A 19 -4.58 -22.38 -9.84
CA ASP A 19 -4.48 -21.76 -11.18
C ASP A 19 -5.20 -20.40 -11.28
N ALA A 20 -6.35 -20.24 -10.59
CA ALA A 20 -7.11 -19.01 -10.64
C ALA A 20 -6.46 -17.89 -9.83
N PHE A 21 -5.93 -18.20 -8.64
CA PHE A 21 -5.23 -17.24 -7.81
C PHE A 21 -3.86 -16.87 -8.39
N ASP A 22 -3.20 -17.81 -9.06
CA ASP A 22 -1.93 -17.58 -9.74
C ASP A 22 -2.09 -16.66 -10.96
N ALA A 23 -3.12 -16.89 -11.79
CA ALA A 23 -3.48 -15.98 -12.89
C ALA A 23 -3.78 -14.56 -12.39
N TYR A 24 -4.50 -14.46 -11.27
CA TYR A 24 -4.77 -13.19 -10.62
C TYR A 24 -3.50 -12.53 -10.06
N GLY A 25 -2.58 -13.32 -9.51
CA GLY A 25 -1.26 -12.88 -9.04
C GLY A 25 -0.42 -12.26 -10.16
N LEU A 26 -0.41 -12.86 -11.36
CA LEU A 26 0.27 -12.32 -12.53
C LEU A 26 -0.33 -10.98 -12.99
N TYR A 27 -1.66 -10.89 -13.03
CA TYR A 27 -2.33 -9.61 -13.29
C TYR A 27 -1.92 -8.54 -12.28
N HIS A 28 -1.92 -8.90 -10.99
CA HIS A 28 -1.52 -7.97 -9.93
C HIS A 28 -0.06 -7.53 -10.07
N LEU A 29 0.85 -8.46 -10.39
CA LEU A 29 2.26 -8.17 -10.63
C LEU A 29 2.45 -7.16 -11.76
N ALA A 30 1.83 -7.38 -12.92
CA ALA A 30 1.92 -6.46 -14.05
C ALA A 30 1.34 -5.08 -13.72
N SER A 31 0.19 -5.04 -13.03
CA SER A 31 -0.44 -3.80 -12.59
C SER A 31 0.43 -3.01 -11.61
N ALA A 32 1.02 -3.70 -10.61
CA ALA A 32 1.90 -3.09 -9.61
C ALA A 32 3.22 -2.60 -10.22
N ALA A 33 3.76 -3.33 -11.20
CA ALA A 33 4.93 -2.90 -11.97
C ALA A 33 4.67 -1.57 -12.69
N GLY A 34 3.54 -1.44 -13.38
CA GLY A 34 3.13 -0.19 -14.02
C GLY A 34 3.00 0.96 -13.03
N ASP A 35 2.37 0.73 -11.87
CA ASP A 35 2.22 1.75 -10.82
C ASP A 35 3.58 2.23 -10.27
N ALA A 36 4.54 1.32 -10.07
CA ALA A 36 5.89 1.65 -9.62
C ALA A 36 6.65 2.48 -10.67
N VAL A 37 6.53 2.12 -11.95
CA VAL A 37 7.18 2.86 -13.05
C VAL A 37 6.59 4.26 -13.20
N VAL A 38 5.26 4.42 -13.10
CA VAL A 38 4.62 5.74 -13.08
C VAL A 38 5.11 6.58 -11.93
N ALA A 39 5.28 6.00 -10.73
CA ALA A 39 5.82 6.72 -9.58
C ALA A 39 7.23 7.25 -9.85
N ILE A 40 8.10 6.49 -10.53
CA ILE A 40 9.45 6.92 -10.95
C ILE A 40 9.36 8.10 -11.95
N ALA A 41 8.48 7.99 -12.97
CA ALA A 41 8.28 9.04 -13.96
C ALA A 41 7.80 10.35 -13.34
N LEU A 42 6.78 10.27 -12.46
CA LEU A 42 6.21 11.43 -11.77
C LEU A 42 7.20 12.04 -10.77
N ALA A 43 7.95 11.21 -10.03
CA ALA A 43 9.00 11.70 -9.14
C ALA A 43 10.03 12.51 -9.91
N ASN A 44 10.51 12.03 -11.05
CA ASN A 44 11.46 12.76 -11.88
C ASN A 44 10.86 14.04 -12.46
N SER A 45 9.64 13.99 -13.00
CA SER A 45 9.03 15.12 -13.70
C SER A 45 8.49 16.22 -12.78
N VAL A 46 7.94 15.84 -11.60
CA VAL A 46 7.30 16.79 -10.68
C VAL A 46 8.25 17.27 -9.60
N PHE A 47 9.07 16.38 -9.01
CA PHE A 47 9.91 16.73 -7.86
C PHE A 47 11.26 17.31 -8.22
N PHE A 48 11.89 16.84 -9.33
CA PHE A 48 13.23 17.27 -9.70
C PHE A 48 13.25 18.45 -10.65
N SER A 49 12.13 18.79 -11.29
CA SER A 49 12.01 19.92 -12.20
C SER A 49 11.64 21.26 -11.51
N LEU A 50 11.28 21.25 -10.21
CA LEU A 50 10.83 22.44 -9.51
C LEU A 50 11.93 23.06 -8.62
N PRO A 51 12.06 24.41 -8.57
CA PRO A 51 13.04 25.10 -7.74
C PRO A 51 12.86 24.82 -6.25
N VAL A 52 13.97 24.68 -5.52
CA VAL A 52 14.01 24.30 -4.09
C VAL A 52 13.30 25.32 -3.17
N GLY A 53 13.12 26.58 -3.61
CA GLY A 53 12.47 27.65 -2.83
C GLY A 53 10.95 27.49 -2.64
N GLN A 54 10.30 26.61 -3.40
CA GLN A 54 8.85 26.38 -3.32
C GLN A 54 8.48 25.09 -2.58
N ALA A 55 9.35 24.57 -1.75
CA ALA A 55 9.21 23.25 -1.10
C ALA A 55 7.88 23.08 -0.35
N LYS A 56 7.34 24.11 0.32
CA LYS A 56 6.08 24.02 1.05
C LYS A 56 4.86 23.88 0.13
N VAL A 57 4.83 24.63 -0.97
CA VAL A 57 3.74 24.57 -1.97
C VAL A 57 3.78 23.21 -2.68
N ASN A 58 4.97 22.72 -3.00
CA ASN A 58 5.16 21.43 -3.66
C ASN A 58 4.74 20.25 -2.77
N VAL A 59 4.98 20.33 -1.46
CA VAL A 59 4.49 19.33 -0.50
C VAL A 59 2.97 19.36 -0.42
N ALA A 60 2.35 20.53 -0.33
CA ALA A 60 0.90 20.65 -0.32
C ALA A 60 0.28 20.12 -1.63
N LEU A 61 0.88 20.42 -2.78
CA LEU A 61 0.46 19.91 -4.08
C LEU A 61 0.62 18.38 -4.19
N TYR A 62 1.73 17.84 -3.70
CA TYR A 62 1.94 16.38 -3.64
C TYR A 62 0.91 15.69 -2.75
N LEU A 63 0.65 16.25 -1.57
CA LEU A 63 -0.36 15.71 -0.67
C LEU A 63 -1.77 15.81 -1.25
N ALA A 64 -2.11 16.92 -1.90
CA ALA A 64 -3.36 17.07 -2.63
C ALA A 64 -3.48 16.06 -3.78
N LEU A 65 -2.40 15.86 -4.55
CA LEU A 65 -2.34 14.91 -5.64
C LEU A 65 -2.50 13.46 -5.15
N THR A 66 -1.99 13.13 -3.96
CA THR A 66 -2.18 11.79 -3.35
C THR A 66 -3.59 11.59 -2.78
N MET A 67 -4.30 12.68 -2.40
CA MET A 67 -5.65 12.65 -1.83
C MET A 67 -6.75 12.69 -2.88
N ALA A 68 -6.58 13.50 -3.93
CA ALA A 68 -7.58 13.68 -4.98
C ALA A 68 -8.08 12.36 -5.61
N PRO A 69 -7.21 11.36 -5.91
CA PRO A 69 -7.65 10.10 -6.48
C PRO A 69 -8.62 9.34 -5.60
N LEU A 70 -8.45 9.40 -4.29
CA LEU A 70 -9.31 8.67 -3.35
C LEU A 70 -10.66 9.38 -3.15
N ALA A 71 -10.66 10.70 -3.13
CA ALA A 71 -11.89 11.50 -3.05
C ALA A 71 -12.79 11.30 -4.27
N VAL A 72 -12.20 11.05 -5.45
CA VAL A 72 -12.93 10.81 -6.70
C VAL A 72 -13.30 9.33 -6.88
N ALA A 73 -12.33 8.42 -6.69
CA ALA A 73 -12.53 6.99 -6.93
C ALA A 73 -13.50 6.36 -5.93
N GLY A 74 -13.49 6.81 -4.67
CA GLY A 74 -14.33 6.27 -3.62
C GLY A 74 -15.83 6.35 -3.95
N PRO A 75 -16.40 7.56 -4.12
CA PRO A 75 -17.82 7.73 -4.43
C PRO A 75 -18.26 7.09 -5.75
N LEU A 76 -17.40 7.15 -6.78
CA LEU A 76 -17.70 6.58 -8.09
C LEU A 76 -17.81 5.06 -8.06
N LEU A 77 -17.02 4.39 -7.21
CA LEU A 77 -16.92 2.93 -7.24
C LEU A 77 -17.87 2.22 -6.29
N VAL A 78 -18.26 2.87 -5.19
CA VAL A 78 -19.13 2.25 -4.18
C VAL A 78 -20.37 1.57 -4.78
N PRO A 79 -21.14 2.17 -5.72
CA PRO A 79 -22.33 1.54 -6.28
C PRO A 79 -22.03 0.26 -7.09
N PHE A 80 -20.83 0.18 -7.69
CA PHE A 80 -20.44 -0.95 -8.56
C PHE A 80 -19.74 -2.06 -7.76
N LEU A 81 -19.03 -1.72 -6.70
CA LEU A 81 -18.34 -2.69 -5.86
C LEU A 81 -19.30 -3.53 -5.01
N ASP A 82 -20.42 -2.94 -4.62
CA ASP A 82 -21.48 -3.62 -3.89
C ASP A 82 -22.26 -4.61 -4.79
N ARG A 83 -22.12 -4.51 -6.13
CA ARG A 83 -22.67 -5.44 -7.12
C ARG A 83 -21.57 -6.42 -7.55
N GLY A 84 -21.53 -7.60 -6.96
CA GLY A 84 -20.42 -8.58 -7.04
C GLY A 84 -19.88 -8.90 -8.45
N GLY A 85 -20.71 -8.94 -9.51
CA GLY A 85 -20.32 -9.35 -10.85
C GLY A 85 -19.40 -8.38 -11.61
N PHE A 86 -19.30 -7.11 -11.20
CA PHE A 86 -18.59 -6.07 -11.97
C PHE A 86 -17.09 -5.95 -11.67
N ARG A 87 -16.55 -6.63 -10.66
CA ARG A 87 -15.17 -6.48 -10.21
C ARG A 87 -14.13 -6.73 -11.31
N ARG A 88 -14.32 -7.75 -12.13
CA ARG A 88 -13.45 -8.06 -13.28
C ARG A 88 -13.52 -6.96 -14.34
N VAL A 89 -14.72 -6.48 -14.65
CA VAL A 89 -14.94 -5.40 -15.63
C VAL A 89 -14.27 -4.11 -15.13
N ILE A 90 -14.42 -3.76 -13.85
CA ILE A 90 -13.78 -2.58 -13.26
C ILE A 90 -12.25 -2.71 -13.34
N SER A 91 -11.68 -3.89 -13.07
CA SER A 91 -10.24 -4.13 -13.20
C SER A 91 -9.76 -3.99 -14.64
N PHE A 92 -10.55 -4.48 -15.62
CA PHE A 92 -10.27 -4.30 -17.05
C PHE A 92 -10.28 -2.82 -17.43
N VAL A 93 -11.34 -2.10 -17.09
CA VAL A 93 -11.47 -0.65 -17.37
C VAL A 93 -10.33 0.14 -16.72
N SER A 94 -9.96 -0.23 -15.49
CA SER A 94 -8.83 0.40 -14.80
C SER A 94 -7.50 0.14 -15.51
N ALA A 95 -7.21 -1.10 -15.92
CA ALA A 95 -5.97 -1.46 -16.58
C ALA A 95 -5.89 -0.84 -17.99
N ALA A 96 -6.94 -0.97 -18.79
CA ALA A 96 -7.03 -0.39 -20.14
C ALA A 96 -6.97 1.14 -20.08
N GLY A 97 -7.70 1.77 -19.16
CA GLY A 97 -7.66 3.21 -18.95
C GLY A 97 -6.26 3.72 -18.60
N ARG A 98 -5.53 3.02 -17.72
CA ARG A 98 -4.14 3.37 -17.39
C ARG A 98 -3.21 3.21 -18.59
N THR A 99 -3.41 2.17 -19.41
CA THR A 99 -2.67 1.98 -20.67
C THR A 99 -2.87 3.18 -21.60
N ILE A 100 -4.13 3.54 -21.85
CA ILE A 100 -4.49 4.65 -22.76
C ILE A 100 -3.94 5.98 -22.23
N VAL A 101 -4.14 6.27 -20.93
CA VAL A 101 -3.66 7.52 -20.33
C VAL A 101 -2.13 7.59 -20.33
N ALA A 102 -1.44 6.49 -20.08
CA ALA A 102 0.02 6.45 -20.14
C ALA A 102 0.55 6.65 -21.56
N LEU A 103 -0.03 6.00 -22.57
CA LEU A 103 0.32 6.22 -23.98
C LEU A 103 0.07 7.67 -24.42
N TYR A 104 -1.03 8.27 -23.97
CA TYR A 104 -1.34 9.68 -24.25
C TYR A 104 -0.36 10.63 -23.57
N LEU A 105 0.04 10.32 -22.32
CA LEU A 105 0.94 11.12 -21.52
C LEU A 105 2.39 11.08 -22.01
N ALA A 106 2.87 9.92 -22.49
CA ALA A 106 4.28 9.71 -22.80
C ALA A 106 4.88 10.83 -23.66
N PRO A 107 4.32 11.22 -24.81
CA PRO A 107 4.89 12.31 -25.63
C PRO A 107 4.61 13.72 -25.03
N ARG A 108 3.90 13.84 -23.91
CA ARG A 108 3.41 15.09 -23.32
C ARG A 108 3.90 15.31 -21.89
N VAL A 109 4.87 14.54 -21.42
CA VAL A 109 5.38 14.59 -20.02
C VAL A 109 5.91 15.98 -19.64
N GLY A 110 6.45 16.74 -20.60
CA GLY A 110 6.92 18.12 -20.38
C GLY A 110 5.83 19.20 -20.45
N SER A 111 4.55 18.83 -20.66
CA SER A 111 3.45 19.78 -20.82
C SER A 111 2.57 19.88 -19.57
N VAL A 112 1.71 20.90 -19.52
CA VAL A 112 0.70 21.08 -18.45
C VAL A 112 -0.26 19.88 -18.34
N LEU A 113 -0.42 19.11 -19.43
CA LEU A 113 -1.23 17.89 -19.46
C LEU A 113 -0.70 16.77 -18.56
N LEU A 114 0.56 16.86 -18.09
CA LEU A 114 1.11 15.95 -17.08
C LEU A 114 0.21 15.86 -15.85
N PHE A 115 -0.27 16.99 -15.33
CA PHE A 115 -1.06 17.02 -14.09
C PHE A 115 -2.40 16.29 -14.20
N PRO A 116 -3.30 16.60 -15.14
CA PRO A 116 -4.56 15.87 -15.25
C PRO A 116 -4.37 14.39 -15.62
N ALA A 117 -3.37 14.06 -16.45
CA ALA A 117 -3.07 12.67 -16.77
C ALA A 117 -2.52 11.91 -15.56
N ALA A 118 -1.65 12.51 -14.74
CA ALA A 118 -1.17 11.93 -13.50
C ALA A 118 -2.31 11.67 -12.52
N VAL A 119 -3.23 12.63 -12.35
CA VAL A 119 -4.45 12.44 -11.52
C VAL A 119 -5.26 11.27 -12.05
N ALA A 120 -5.51 11.18 -13.36
CA ALA A 120 -6.25 10.08 -13.97
C ALA A 120 -5.58 8.72 -13.72
N LEU A 121 -4.25 8.61 -13.89
CA LEU A 121 -3.49 7.39 -13.59
C LEU A 121 -3.62 7.00 -12.12
N LEU A 122 -3.47 7.96 -11.20
CA LEU A 122 -3.60 7.73 -9.76
C LEU A 122 -5.03 7.34 -9.36
N VAL A 123 -6.06 7.97 -9.94
CA VAL A 123 -7.47 7.59 -9.73
C VAL A 123 -7.68 6.14 -10.17
N LEU A 124 -7.28 5.78 -11.38
CA LEU A 124 -7.43 4.42 -11.91
C LEU A 124 -6.62 3.39 -11.11
N SER A 125 -5.43 3.74 -10.59
CA SER A 125 -4.66 2.90 -9.68
C SER A 125 -5.39 2.66 -8.36
N LYS A 126 -6.04 3.69 -7.80
CA LYS A 126 -6.87 3.54 -6.59
C LYS A 126 -8.12 2.71 -6.85
N VAL A 127 -8.76 2.87 -8.01
CA VAL A 127 -9.84 1.99 -8.49
C VAL A 127 -9.39 0.53 -8.44
N ASN A 128 -8.23 0.23 -9.02
CA ASN A 128 -7.66 -1.12 -9.02
C ASN A 128 -7.37 -1.63 -7.59
N THR A 129 -6.81 -0.79 -6.73
CA THR A 129 -6.51 -1.14 -5.33
C THR A 129 -7.76 -1.50 -4.55
N ILE A 130 -8.84 -0.74 -4.71
CA ILE A 130 -10.12 -1.00 -4.06
C ILE A 130 -10.72 -2.31 -4.58
N THR A 131 -10.73 -2.51 -5.89
CA THR A 131 -11.29 -3.71 -6.55
C THR A 131 -10.49 -4.97 -6.18
N ARG A 132 -9.17 -4.84 -5.97
CA ARG A 132 -8.27 -5.93 -5.56
C ARG A 132 -8.75 -6.66 -4.33
N ASN A 133 -9.24 -5.96 -3.30
CA ASN A 133 -9.69 -6.62 -2.08
C ASN A 133 -10.86 -7.57 -2.32
N GLY A 134 -11.80 -7.17 -3.16
CA GLY A 134 -12.90 -8.04 -3.54
C GLY A 134 -12.49 -9.21 -4.42
N LEU A 135 -11.53 -9.01 -5.35
CA LEU A 135 -10.99 -10.09 -6.17
C LEU A 135 -10.13 -11.06 -5.35
N THR A 136 -9.37 -10.57 -4.38
CA THR A 136 -8.61 -11.44 -3.46
C THR A 136 -9.55 -12.41 -2.75
N MET A 137 -10.70 -11.96 -2.28
CA MET A 137 -11.69 -12.84 -1.66
C MET A 137 -12.30 -13.85 -2.65
N ALA A 138 -12.53 -13.42 -3.89
CA ALA A 138 -13.15 -14.27 -4.91
C ALA A 138 -12.22 -15.38 -5.40
N TYR A 139 -10.90 -15.10 -5.46
CA TYR A 139 -9.89 -16.04 -5.96
C TYR A 139 -9.11 -16.75 -4.86
N ALA A 140 -9.10 -16.27 -3.62
CA ALA A 140 -8.40 -16.95 -2.53
C ALA A 140 -9.01 -18.34 -2.25
N PRO A 141 -8.19 -19.38 -2.03
CA PRO A 141 -8.67 -20.76 -1.89
C PRO A 141 -9.66 -20.96 -0.74
N SER A 142 -9.53 -20.21 0.35
CA SER A 142 -10.43 -20.25 1.51
C SER A 142 -10.37 -18.95 2.32
N HIS A 143 -11.41 -18.66 3.10
CA HIS A 143 -11.42 -17.51 4.02
C HIS A 143 -10.27 -17.57 5.05
N GLN A 144 -9.85 -18.76 5.46
CA GLN A 144 -8.72 -18.97 6.36
C GLN A 144 -7.36 -18.63 5.71
N GLY A 145 -7.31 -18.56 4.37
CA GLY A 145 -6.13 -18.21 3.58
C GLY A 145 -5.95 -16.73 3.29
N LEU A 146 -6.86 -15.84 3.71
CA LEU A 146 -6.85 -14.42 3.33
C LEU A 146 -5.58 -13.66 3.76
N VAL A 147 -5.04 -13.95 4.95
CA VAL A 147 -3.76 -13.37 5.40
C VAL A 147 -2.63 -13.80 4.46
N LYS A 148 -2.58 -15.08 4.11
CA LYS A 148 -1.57 -15.62 3.18
C LYS A 148 -1.74 -15.04 1.78
N ALA A 149 -2.99 -14.94 1.29
CA ALA A 149 -3.30 -14.36 -0.01
C ALA A 149 -2.89 -12.89 -0.09
N ASN A 150 -3.25 -12.08 0.91
CA ASN A 150 -2.88 -10.67 0.98
C ASN A 150 -1.37 -10.47 1.09
N ALA A 151 -0.68 -11.27 1.93
CA ALA A 151 0.77 -11.23 2.05
C ALA A 151 1.47 -11.65 0.76
N ARG A 152 0.96 -12.66 0.04
CA ARG A 152 1.47 -13.07 -1.27
C ARG A 152 1.36 -11.95 -2.30
N LEU A 153 0.19 -11.29 -2.38
CA LEU A 153 0.00 -10.14 -3.27
C LEU A 153 0.89 -8.95 -2.88
N GLY A 154 1.12 -8.73 -1.58
CA GLY A 154 2.07 -7.72 -1.10
C GLY A 154 3.48 -7.98 -1.61
N ARG A 155 3.99 -9.21 -1.42
CA ARG A 155 5.31 -9.61 -1.94
C ARG A 155 5.41 -9.47 -3.46
N LEU A 156 4.38 -9.90 -4.20
CA LEU A 156 4.31 -9.73 -5.65
C LEU A 156 4.43 -8.27 -6.05
N GLY A 157 3.74 -7.37 -5.33
CA GLY A 157 3.83 -5.94 -5.59
C GLY A 157 5.24 -5.38 -5.40
N VAL A 158 5.95 -5.80 -4.34
CA VAL A 158 7.33 -5.36 -4.11
C VAL A 158 8.29 -5.93 -5.14
N VAL A 159 8.19 -7.23 -5.45
CA VAL A 159 9.00 -7.87 -6.50
C VAL A 159 8.75 -7.19 -7.85
N ALA A 160 7.49 -6.90 -8.16
CA ALA A 160 7.12 -6.19 -9.38
C ALA A 160 7.77 -4.80 -9.44
N ALA A 161 7.72 -4.05 -8.35
CA ALA A 161 8.32 -2.72 -8.29
C ALA A 161 9.85 -2.76 -8.48
N LEU A 162 10.53 -3.71 -7.84
CA LEU A 162 11.99 -3.88 -7.96
C LEU A 162 12.39 -4.29 -9.38
N LEU A 163 11.72 -5.26 -9.97
CA LEU A 163 12.02 -5.71 -11.33
C LEU A 163 11.69 -4.65 -12.37
N ALA A 164 10.57 -3.92 -12.20
CA ALA A 164 10.16 -2.87 -13.11
C ALA A 164 11.02 -1.61 -12.99
N ALA A 165 11.67 -1.38 -11.84
CA ALA A 165 12.62 -0.28 -11.67
C ALA A 165 13.82 -0.40 -12.62
N ILE A 166 14.25 -1.61 -12.97
CA ILE A 166 15.39 -1.85 -13.86
C ILE A 166 15.17 -1.21 -15.24
N PRO A 167 14.14 -1.62 -16.04
CA PRO A 167 13.86 -0.99 -17.32
C PRO A 167 13.46 0.48 -17.17
N ALA A 168 12.78 0.86 -16.08
CA ALA A 168 12.40 2.25 -15.85
C ALA A 168 13.63 3.16 -15.70
N VAL A 169 14.63 2.77 -14.89
CA VAL A 169 15.88 3.53 -14.71
C VAL A 169 16.72 3.53 -15.97
N ALA A 170 16.74 2.43 -16.72
CA ALA A 170 17.42 2.38 -18.02
C ALA A 170 16.79 3.39 -19.00
N MET A 171 15.48 3.38 -19.14
CA MET A 171 14.76 4.30 -20.03
C MET A 171 14.83 5.75 -19.54
N LEU A 172 14.90 5.98 -18.22
CA LEU A 172 15.09 7.32 -17.67
C LEU A 172 16.42 7.94 -18.16
N LYS A 173 17.46 7.12 -18.32
CA LYS A 173 18.77 7.57 -18.85
C LYS A 173 18.79 7.73 -20.37
N LEU A 174 18.00 6.94 -21.10
CA LEU A 174 17.99 6.92 -22.57
C LEU A 174 17.05 7.96 -23.17
N ASP A 175 15.84 8.09 -22.63
CA ASP A 175 14.73 8.89 -23.20
C ASP A 175 14.00 9.72 -22.12
N GLY A 176 14.59 9.85 -20.95
CA GLY A 176 14.00 10.61 -19.85
C GLY A 176 12.65 10.02 -19.37
N SER A 177 11.80 10.90 -18.84
CA SER A 177 10.48 10.49 -18.31
C SER A 177 9.53 9.98 -19.40
N THR A 178 9.71 10.36 -20.66
CA THR A 178 8.92 9.87 -21.80
C THR A 178 9.06 8.36 -21.95
N GLY A 179 10.31 7.88 -22.03
CA GLY A 179 10.58 6.43 -22.11
C GLY A 179 10.09 5.66 -20.91
N VAL A 180 10.19 6.24 -19.70
CA VAL A 180 9.67 5.61 -18.47
C VAL A 180 8.16 5.44 -18.57
N VAL A 181 7.42 6.43 -19.06
CA VAL A 181 5.95 6.33 -19.20
C VAL A 181 5.55 5.28 -20.26
N TYR A 182 6.33 5.10 -21.33
CA TYR A 182 6.11 3.99 -22.28
C TYR A 182 6.32 2.62 -21.64
N VAL A 183 7.33 2.47 -20.78
CA VAL A 183 7.52 1.23 -19.98
C VAL A 183 6.31 0.99 -19.08
N ALA A 184 5.78 2.03 -18.43
CA ALA A 184 4.56 1.88 -17.63
C ALA A 184 3.35 1.44 -18.48
N ALA A 185 3.18 2.06 -19.66
CA ALA A 185 2.10 1.69 -20.60
C ALA A 185 2.21 0.22 -21.03
N SER A 186 3.41 -0.30 -21.24
CA SER A 186 3.66 -1.70 -21.58
C SER A 186 3.21 -2.64 -20.46
N PHE A 187 3.54 -2.35 -19.19
CA PHE A 187 3.09 -3.13 -18.05
C PHE A 187 1.56 -3.09 -17.88
N TYR A 188 0.94 -1.93 -18.05
CA TYR A 188 -0.51 -1.81 -17.99
C TYR A 188 -1.20 -2.53 -19.16
N GLY A 189 -0.60 -2.50 -20.36
CA GLY A 189 -1.06 -3.29 -21.52
C GLY A 189 -1.04 -4.78 -21.23
N VAL A 190 0.05 -5.29 -20.63
CA VAL A 190 0.13 -6.68 -20.17
C VAL A 190 -0.93 -6.98 -19.12
N ALA A 191 -1.13 -6.10 -18.15
CA ALA A 191 -2.19 -6.26 -17.14
C ALA A 191 -3.58 -6.29 -17.78
N THR A 192 -3.84 -5.47 -18.81
CA THR A 192 -5.11 -5.46 -19.56
C THR A 192 -5.35 -6.80 -20.24
N LEU A 193 -4.33 -7.39 -20.86
CA LEU A 193 -4.45 -8.72 -21.49
C LEU A 193 -4.66 -9.84 -20.46
N LEU A 194 -3.97 -9.76 -19.31
CA LEU A 194 -4.08 -10.76 -18.27
C LEU A 194 -5.46 -10.74 -17.60
N VAL A 195 -6.05 -9.57 -17.35
CA VAL A 195 -7.37 -9.50 -16.72
C VAL A 195 -8.48 -10.08 -17.61
N VAL A 196 -8.35 -10.00 -18.93
CA VAL A 196 -9.29 -10.63 -19.87
C VAL A 196 -9.26 -12.16 -19.77
N ARG A 197 -8.12 -12.73 -19.39
CA ARG A 197 -7.94 -14.18 -19.23
C ARG A 197 -8.30 -14.70 -17.84
N LEU A 198 -8.60 -13.82 -16.88
CA LEU A 198 -9.02 -14.27 -15.55
C LEU A 198 -10.31 -15.09 -15.65
N PRO A 199 -10.42 -16.23 -14.97
CA PRO A 199 -11.67 -16.97 -14.89
C PRO A 199 -12.76 -16.09 -14.24
N HIS A 200 -14.03 -16.39 -14.54
CA HIS A 200 -15.12 -15.69 -13.87
C HIS A 200 -15.01 -15.94 -12.36
N PRO A 201 -15.00 -14.90 -11.54
CA PRO A 201 -14.96 -15.08 -10.10
C PRO A 201 -16.21 -15.86 -9.70
N HIS A 202 -16.03 -17.03 -9.09
CA HIS A 202 -17.14 -17.71 -8.48
C HIS A 202 -17.66 -16.79 -7.39
N GLU A 203 -18.87 -16.28 -7.57
CA GLU A 203 -19.61 -15.63 -6.49
C GLU A 203 -19.86 -16.70 -5.43
N ARG A 204 -18.89 -16.92 -4.56
CA ARG A 204 -19.18 -17.53 -3.28
C ARG A 204 -20.12 -16.58 -2.57
N ALA A 205 -21.40 -16.87 -2.63
CA ALA A 205 -22.34 -16.30 -1.69
C ALA A 205 -21.66 -16.40 -0.32
N PRO A 206 -21.63 -15.34 0.49
CA PRO A 206 -21.09 -15.46 1.84
C PRO A 206 -21.93 -16.53 2.53
N GLU A 207 -21.38 -17.76 2.58
CA GLU A 207 -21.97 -18.84 3.37
C GLU A 207 -22.08 -18.29 4.78
N GLY A 208 -23.33 -17.99 5.18
CA GLY A 208 -23.72 -17.83 6.56
C GLY A 208 -22.89 -16.83 7.38
N SER A 209 -22.41 -15.72 6.82
CA SER A 209 -21.81 -14.68 7.64
C SER A 209 -22.86 -13.77 8.29
N ALA A 210 -23.83 -14.37 8.96
CA ALA A 210 -24.23 -13.91 10.27
C ALA A 210 -23.07 -14.24 11.23
N GLY A 211 -21.85 -13.74 10.92
CA GLY A 211 -20.78 -13.70 11.92
C GLY A 211 -21.30 -12.92 13.11
N PRO A 212 -21.00 -13.36 14.33
CA PRO A 212 -21.60 -12.79 15.53
C PRO A 212 -21.49 -11.26 15.47
N ARG A 213 -22.60 -10.56 15.60
CA ARG A 213 -22.71 -9.09 15.63
C ARG A 213 -21.75 -8.39 16.61
N GLY A 214 -21.02 -9.17 17.41
CA GLY A 214 -20.04 -8.71 18.40
C GLY A 214 -18.63 -8.39 17.88
N ARG A 215 -18.32 -8.44 16.57
CA ARG A 215 -16.97 -8.17 16.05
C ARG A 215 -16.76 -6.79 15.44
N VAL A 216 -17.78 -5.93 15.41
CA VAL A 216 -17.63 -4.54 14.95
C VAL A 216 -16.62 -3.75 15.81
N PRO A 217 -16.60 -3.91 17.17
CA PRO A 217 -15.59 -3.28 18.01
C PRO A 217 -14.15 -3.69 17.67
N ALA A 218 -13.91 -4.98 17.39
CA ALA A 218 -12.58 -5.47 17.02
C ALA A 218 -12.06 -4.86 15.70
N LEU A 219 -12.95 -4.69 14.70
CA LEU A 219 -12.59 -4.01 13.45
C LEU A 219 -12.26 -2.54 13.68
N ALA A 220 -13.04 -1.83 14.49
CA ALA A 220 -12.78 -0.44 14.83
C ALA A 220 -11.44 -0.29 15.59
N LEU A 221 -11.17 -1.19 16.52
CA LEU A 221 -9.93 -1.22 17.27
C LEU A 221 -8.71 -1.48 16.37
N ALA A 222 -8.78 -2.49 15.50
CA ALA A 222 -7.74 -2.78 14.52
C ALA A 222 -7.52 -1.60 13.55
N ALA A 223 -8.61 -0.91 13.17
CA ALA A 223 -8.53 0.28 12.33
C ALA A 223 -7.79 1.44 13.01
N VAL A 224 -7.99 1.66 14.31
CA VAL A 224 -7.24 2.69 15.07
C VAL A 224 -5.74 2.38 15.07
N GLY A 225 -5.35 1.14 15.34
CA GLY A 225 -3.95 0.72 15.29
C GLY A 225 -3.34 0.86 13.89
N ALA A 226 -4.04 0.39 12.86
CA ALA A 226 -3.60 0.51 11.47
C ALA A 226 -3.49 1.98 11.02
N ALA A 227 -4.42 2.85 11.43
CA ALA A 227 -4.36 4.28 11.17
C ALA A 227 -3.15 4.94 11.85
N GLY A 228 -2.84 4.56 13.09
CA GLY A 228 -1.64 5.00 13.80
C GLY A 228 -0.36 4.59 13.09
N LEU A 229 -0.25 3.31 12.68
CA LEU A 229 0.91 2.83 11.91
C LEU A 229 1.05 3.55 10.56
N ARG A 230 -0.07 3.88 9.90
CA ARG A 230 -0.08 4.68 8.67
C ARG A 230 0.39 6.11 8.91
N ALA A 231 -0.08 6.77 9.97
CA ALA A 231 0.37 8.10 10.35
C ALA A 231 1.87 8.12 10.64
N ALA A 232 2.36 7.14 11.42
CA ALA A 232 3.77 6.98 11.71
C ALA A 232 4.62 6.76 10.44
N SER A 233 4.15 5.97 9.47
CA SER A 233 4.85 5.75 8.21
C SER A 233 4.95 7.02 7.36
N GLY A 234 3.89 7.83 7.32
CA GLY A 234 3.90 9.15 6.67
C GLY A 234 4.88 10.11 7.36
N PHE A 235 4.83 10.18 8.69
CA PHE A 235 5.76 10.98 9.47
C PHE A 235 7.21 10.56 9.23
N LEU A 236 7.52 9.26 9.30
CA LEU A 236 8.89 8.75 9.09
C LEU A 236 9.42 9.09 7.70
N LEU A 237 8.61 8.88 6.65
CA LEU A 237 9.01 9.18 5.28
C LEU A 237 9.38 10.66 5.12
N PHE A 238 8.56 11.58 5.63
CA PHE A 238 8.82 13.02 5.52
C PHE A 238 9.90 13.50 6.50
N LEU A 239 10.03 12.87 7.66
CA LEU A 239 11.17 13.09 8.55
C LEU A 239 12.50 12.77 7.84
N LEU A 240 12.56 11.62 7.15
CA LEU A 240 13.72 11.25 6.33
C LEU A 240 13.95 12.27 5.20
N ALA A 241 12.90 12.64 4.47
CA ALA A 241 13.03 13.56 3.34
C ALA A 241 13.52 14.95 3.74
N PHE A 242 13.06 15.48 4.87
CA PHE A 242 13.34 16.86 5.27
C PHE A 242 14.38 16.98 6.38
N ALA A 243 14.23 16.27 7.50
CA ALA A 243 15.08 16.43 8.66
C ALA A 243 16.46 15.79 8.46
N LEU A 244 16.52 14.61 7.83
CA LEU A 244 17.77 13.95 7.51
C LEU A 244 18.57 14.77 6.50
N ARG A 245 17.93 15.34 5.49
CA ARG A 245 18.57 16.20 4.50
C ARG A 245 19.15 17.48 5.14
N ARG A 246 18.47 18.06 6.14
CA ARG A 246 18.95 19.23 6.90
C ARG A 246 20.08 18.92 7.87
N SER A 247 20.21 17.67 8.33
CA SER A 247 21.25 17.27 9.28
C SER A 247 22.65 17.12 8.67
N GLY A 248 22.82 17.36 7.35
CA GLY A 248 24.09 17.24 6.64
C GLY A 248 24.57 15.80 6.46
N GLN A 249 23.77 14.81 6.80
CA GLN A 249 24.14 13.40 6.63
C GLN A 249 24.27 13.02 5.15
N PRO A 250 25.14 12.06 4.82
CA PRO A 250 25.35 11.60 3.46
C PRO A 250 24.05 11.06 2.83
N ARG A 251 23.86 11.30 1.53
CA ARG A 251 22.63 10.90 0.81
C ARG A 251 22.34 9.40 0.85
N TYR A 252 23.39 8.57 0.99
CA TYR A 252 23.20 7.11 1.07
C TYR A 252 22.45 6.67 2.36
N TRP A 253 22.45 7.49 3.42
CA TRP A 253 21.64 7.20 4.61
C TRP A 253 20.16 7.13 4.26
N PHE A 254 19.65 8.07 3.45
CA PHE A 254 18.26 8.02 2.98
C PHE A 254 17.96 6.70 2.23
N GLY A 255 18.86 6.31 1.32
CA GLY A 255 18.73 5.07 0.57
C GLY A 255 18.70 3.82 1.48
N LEU A 256 19.60 3.74 2.45
CA LEU A 256 19.66 2.62 3.39
C LEU A 256 18.45 2.54 4.32
N LEU A 257 17.95 3.67 4.82
CA LEU A 257 16.76 3.72 5.66
C LEU A 257 15.49 3.37 4.86
N ALA A 258 15.37 3.85 3.63
CA ALA A 258 14.28 3.48 2.73
C ALA A 258 14.33 1.98 2.37
N ALA A 259 15.53 1.45 2.07
CA ALA A 259 15.73 0.03 1.82
C ALA A 259 15.39 -0.81 3.06
N GLY A 260 15.83 -0.38 4.24
CA GLY A 260 15.49 -1.02 5.52
C GLY A 260 13.98 -1.12 5.72
N ALA A 261 13.25 -0.02 5.55
CA ALA A 261 11.79 -0.01 5.67
C ALA A 261 11.11 -0.95 4.65
N THR A 262 11.60 -0.98 3.40
CA THR A 262 11.09 -1.86 2.35
C THR A 262 11.34 -3.34 2.68
N ILE A 263 12.56 -3.67 3.09
CA ILE A 263 12.94 -5.04 3.52
C ILE A 263 12.09 -5.45 4.72
N GLY A 264 11.89 -4.55 5.69
CA GLY A 264 11.03 -4.78 6.83
C GLY A 264 9.59 -5.09 6.43
N GLY A 265 9.04 -4.36 5.48
CA GLY A 265 7.71 -4.64 4.90
C GLY A 265 7.64 -6.04 4.27
N LEU A 266 8.64 -6.43 3.47
CA LEU A 266 8.76 -7.78 2.89
C LEU A 266 8.83 -8.87 3.98
N LEU A 267 9.63 -8.63 5.02
CA LEU A 267 9.70 -9.55 6.17
C LEU A 267 8.35 -9.66 6.88
N GLY A 268 7.60 -8.56 6.99
CA GLY A 268 6.24 -8.55 7.50
C GLY A 268 5.31 -9.46 6.69
N ASP A 269 5.35 -9.36 5.37
CA ASP A 269 4.58 -10.23 4.45
C ASP A 269 5.00 -11.71 4.54
N LEU A 270 6.26 -12.00 4.89
CA LEU A 270 6.76 -13.36 5.06
C LEU A 270 6.41 -13.96 6.42
N VAL A 271 6.45 -13.14 7.47
CA VAL A 271 6.28 -13.58 8.87
C VAL A 271 4.81 -13.65 9.26
N ALA A 272 3.99 -12.67 8.84
CA ALA A 272 2.56 -12.62 9.22
C ALA A 272 1.79 -13.93 8.99
N PRO A 273 1.95 -14.65 7.85
CA PRO A 273 1.28 -15.92 7.63
C PRO A 273 1.75 -17.08 8.52
N ARG A 274 2.92 -16.92 9.18
CA ARG A 274 3.52 -17.93 10.07
C ARG A 274 3.10 -17.73 11.52
N LEU A 275 2.48 -16.61 11.86
CA LEU A 275 1.97 -16.36 13.21
C LEU A 275 0.92 -17.42 13.55
N PRO A 276 0.87 -17.88 14.82
CA PRO A 276 -0.11 -18.86 15.28
C PRO A 276 -1.54 -18.44 14.92
N ARG A 277 -2.37 -19.36 14.44
CA ARG A 277 -3.77 -19.10 14.12
C ARG A 277 -4.58 -18.63 15.34
N ALA A 278 -4.12 -18.95 16.54
CA ALA A 278 -4.68 -18.47 17.81
C ALA A 278 -4.34 -17.00 18.12
N ALA A 279 -3.34 -16.42 17.43
CA ALA A 279 -3.02 -15.02 17.59
C ALA A 279 -4.16 -14.18 16.98
N ARG A 280 -4.85 -13.45 17.84
CA ARG A 280 -5.90 -12.53 17.40
C ARG A 280 -5.24 -11.37 16.66
N GLU A 281 -5.88 -10.89 15.60
CA GLU A 281 -5.38 -9.79 14.79
C GLU A 281 -5.07 -8.54 15.64
N GLU A 282 -5.86 -8.31 16.69
CA GLU A 282 -5.65 -7.20 17.63
C GLU A 282 -4.33 -7.31 18.38
N VAL A 283 -3.93 -8.53 18.76
CA VAL A 283 -2.66 -8.78 19.45
C VAL A 283 -1.49 -8.52 18.50
N VAL A 284 -1.63 -8.89 17.22
CA VAL A 284 -0.60 -8.62 16.20
C VAL A 284 -0.42 -7.12 16.00
N VAL A 285 -1.51 -6.35 15.92
CA VAL A 285 -1.45 -4.88 15.78
C VAL A 285 -0.82 -4.25 17.01
N LEU A 286 -1.20 -4.68 18.21
CA LEU A 286 -0.60 -4.16 19.46
C LEU A 286 0.90 -4.48 19.55
N GLY A 287 1.28 -5.72 19.25
CA GLY A 287 2.69 -6.13 19.22
C GLY A 287 3.51 -5.31 18.22
N ALA A 288 2.93 -5.01 17.06
CA ALA A 288 3.55 -4.17 16.04
C ALA A 288 3.77 -2.73 16.54
N LEU A 289 2.78 -2.13 17.21
CA LEU A 289 2.89 -0.78 17.79
C LEU A 289 3.96 -0.73 18.89
N LEU A 290 3.92 -1.67 19.84
CA LEU A 290 4.88 -1.71 20.94
C LEU A 290 6.30 -2.01 20.46
N GLY A 291 6.46 -2.95 19.52
CA GLY A 291 7.75 -3.28 18.92
C GLY A 291 8.35 -2.11 18.14
N ALA A 292 7.55 -1.40 17.34
CA ALA A 292 8.00 -0.21 16.62
C ALA A 292 8.35 0.93 17.60
N GLY A 293 7.57 1.11 18.67
CA GLY A 293 7.84 2.08 19.72
C GLY A 293 9.16 1.80 20.46
N ALA A 294 9.41 0.56 20.87
CA ALA A 294 10.65 0.15 21.51
C ALA A 294 11.86 0.33 20.58
N ALA A 295 11.71 -0.05 19.29
CA ALA A 295 12.75 0.15 18.29
C ALA A 295 13.07 1.64 18.05
N ALA A 296 12.05 2.51 18.08
CA ALA A 296 12.23 3.94 17.96
C ALA A 296 12.94 4.54 19.18
N LEU A 297 12.63 4.08 20.41
CA LEU A 297 13.35 4.48 21.62
C LEU A 297 14.82 4.05 21.55
N LEU A 298 15.08 2.82 21.16
CA LEU A 298 16.47 2.35 20.98
C LEU A 298 17.21 3.19 19.93
N ALA A 299 16.54 3.55 18.82
CA ALA A 299 17.12 4.39 17.78
C ALA A 299 17.34 5.84 18.22
N TYR A 300 16.56 6.34 19.16
CA TYR A 300 16.77 7.64 19.78
C TYR A 300 18.02 7.64 20.70
N GLU A 301 18.17 6.62 21.53
CA GLU A 301 19.30 6.49 22.48
C GLU A 301 20.61 6.18 21.73
N ALA A 302 20.64 5.11 20.97
CA ALA A 302 21.80 4.64 20.21
C ALA A 302 21.80 5.20 18.78
N PHE A 303 21.87 6.51 18.64
CA PHE A 303 21.73 7.23 17.36
C PHE A 303 22.87 6.91 16.39
N SER A 304 22.81 5.75 15.75
CA SER A 304 23.78 5.27 14.76
C SER A 304 23.09 4.71 13.52
N LEU A 305 23.76 4.73 12.38
CA LEU A 305 23.16 4.29 11.11
C LEU A 305 22.61 2.85 11.16
N PRO A 306 23.34 1.85 11.70
CA PRO A 306 22.81 0.48 11.77
C PRO A 306 21.52 0.37 12.60
N VAL A 307 21.46 1.07 13.73
CA VAL A 307 20.27 1.06 14.61
C VAL A 307 19.10 1.77 13.94
N LEU A 308 19.35 2.86 13.23
CA LEU A 308 18.32 3.57 12.46
C LEU A 308 17.78 2.71 11.30
N VAL A 309 18.64 1.96 10.62
CA VAL A 309 18.23 1.02 9.56
C VAL A 309 17.38 -0.11 10.15
N LEU A 310 17.78 -0.66 11.29
CA LEU A 310 17.01 -1.66 12.02
C LEU A 310 15.64 -1.10 12.45
N PHE A 311 15.60 0.10 13.00
CA PHE A 311 14.35 0.78 13.33
C PHE A 311 13.46 0.96 12.11
N ALA A 312 14.01 1.44 10.99
CA ALA A 312 13.26 1.59 9.74
C ALA A 312 12.68 0.25 9.25
N ALA A 313 13.45 -0.85 9.36
CA ALA A 313 12.98 -2.19 9.02
C ALA A 313 11.84 -2.65 9.94
N LEU A 314 11.96 -2.47 11.24
CA LEU A 314 10.92 -2.83 12.21
C LEU A 314 9.65 -1.96 12.03
N ALA A 315 9.79 -0.67 11.73
CA ALA A 315 8.67 0.21 11.40
C ALA A 315 7.94 -0.22 10.11
N GLY A 316 8.69 -0.62 9.07
CA GLY A 316 8.14 -1.18 7.84
C GLY A 316 7.37 -2.47 8.10
N MET A 317 7.96 -3.39 8.87
CA MET A 317 7.33 -4.66 9.26
C MET A 317 6.06 -4.43 10.09
N ALA A 318 6.08 -3.51 11.04
CA ALA A 318 4.94 -3.15 11.86
C ALA A 318 3.78 -2.59 11.01
N THR A 319 4.09 -1.75 10.02
CA THR A 319 3.10 -1.19 9.09
C THR A 319 2.42 -2.30 8.30
N GLU A 320 3.17 -3.31 7.83
CA GLU A 320 2.62 -4.46 7.12
C GLU A 320 1.77 -5.37 8.01
N PHE A 321 2.19 -5.62 9.25
CA PHE A 321 1.37 -6.36 10.21
C PHE A 321 0.02 -5.68 10.46
N GLY A 322 0.03 -4.35 10.66
CA GLY A 322 -1.21 -3.58 10.82
C GLY A 322 -2.12 -3.67 9.59
N ARG A 323 -1.54 -3.56 8.39
CA ARG A 323 -2.25 -3.68 7.12
C ARG A 323 -2.89 -5.06 6.94
N LEU A 324 -2.11 -6.12 7.12
CA LEU A 324 -2.57 -7.50 6.92
C LEU A 324 -3.63 -7.91 7.94
N ALA A 325 -3.43 -7.56 9.21
CA ALA A 325 -4.37 -7.83 10.29
C ALA A 325 -5.71 -7.11 10.03
N PHE A 326 -5.67 -5.83 9.69
CA PHE A 326 -6.88 -5.06 9.37
C PHE A 326 -7.59 -5.62 8.13
N GLN A 327 -6.87 -5.89 7.03
CA GLN A 327 -7.47 -6.43 5.81
C GLN A 327 -8.12 -7.80 6.06
N SER A 328 -7.44 -8.69 6.79
CA SER A 328 -7.99 -10.00 7.15
C SER A 328 -9.28 -9.87 7.96
N LEU A 329 -9.27 -9.02 8.99
CA LEU A 329 -10.43 -8.82 9.85
C LEU A 329 -11.59 -8.18 9.09
N MET A 330 -11.33 -7.15 8.28
CA MET A 330 -12.34 -6.48 7.46
C MET A 330 -12.99 -7.46 6.47
N GLN A 331 -12.19 -8.27 5.77
CA GLN A 331 -12.70 -9.23 4.79
C GLN A 331 -13.59 -10.30 5.42
N ARG A 332 -13.37 -10.64 6.70
CA ARG A 332 -14.20 -11.62 7.45
C ARG A 332 -15.44 -11.01 8.09
N THR A 333 -15.40 -9.72 8.47
CA THR A 333 -16.47 -9.12 9.28
C THR A 333 -17.36 -8.17 8.51
N ALA A 334 -16.91 -7.59 7.39
CA ALA A 334 -17.73 -6.68 6.61
C ALA A 334 -18.83 -7.43 5.86
N PRO A 335 -20.11 -6.96 5.92
CA PRO A 335 -21.21 -7.57 5.18
C PRO A 335 -20.94 -7.54 3.66
N GLY A 336 -21.17 -8.65 2.96
CA GLY A 336 -20.83 -8.82 1.55
C GLY A 336 -21.36 -7.71 0.63
N ARG A 337 -22.57 -7.22 0.86
CA ARG A 337 -23.19 -6.10 0.10
C ARG A 337 -22.68 -4.71 0.48
N ALA A 338 -22.03 -4.54 1.64
CA ALA A 338 -21.51 -3.25 2.10
C ALA A 338 -19.97 -3.21 2.13
N GLN A 339 -19.30 -4.25 1.67
CA GLN A 339 -17.85 -4.44 1.80
C GLN A 339 -17.05 -3.36 1.08
N GLY A 340 -17.48 -2.99 -0.13
CA GLY A 340 -16.84 -1.91 -0.89
C GLY A 340 -16.92 -0.58 -0.16
N ARG A 341 -18.06 -0.25 0.40
CA ARG A 341 -18.32 0.98 1.15
C ARG A 341 -17.50 1.07 2.43
N VAL A 342 -17.48 -0.03 3.19
CA VAL A 342 -16.69 -0.15 4.43
C VAL A 342 -15.19 0.01 4.11
N PHE A 343 -14.72 -0.68 3.07
CA PHE A 343 -13.33 -0.58 2.64
C PHE A 343 -12.94 0.85 2.26
N VAL A 344 -13.71 1.51 1.41
CA VAL A 344 -13.44 2.89 0.98
C VAL A 344 -13.37 3.83 2.18
N ARG A 345 -14.29 3.71 3.14
CA ARG A 345 -14.31 4.54 4.34
C ARG A 345 -13.01 4.42 5.16
N TYR A 346 -12.54 3.20 5.38
CA TYR A 346 -11.30 2.97 6.13
C TYR A 346 -10.06 3.38 5.33
N GLU A 347 -10.03 3.11 4.03
CA GLU A 347 -8.91 3.53 3.17
C GLU A 347 -8.76 5.06 3.13
N VAL A 348 -9.88 5.82 3.07
CA VAL A 348 -9.87 7.28 3.22
C VAL A 348 -9.29 7.68 4.58
N ALA A 349 -9.73 7.06 5.67
CA ALA A 349 -9.24 7.36 7.00
C ALA A 349 -7.73 7.07 7.13
N PHE A 350 -7.24 5.95 6.58
CA PHE A 350 -5.82 5.60 6.58
C PHE A 350 -4.98 6.56 5.75
N GLN A 351 -5.49 6.99 4.61
CA GLN A 351 -4.79 7.95 3.78
C GLN A 351 -4.73 9.33 4.46
N LEU A 352 -5.81 9.77 5.09
CA LEU A 352 -5.82 10.99 5.89
C LEU A 352 -4.83 10.90 7.06
N SER A 353 -4.81 9.78 7.76
CA SER A 353 -3.85 9.54 8.85
C SER A 353 -2.40 9.63 8.36
N TRP A 354 -2.11 9.02 7.21
CA TRP A 354 -0.79 9.11 6.58
C TRP A 354 -0.41 10.55 6.24
N VAL A 355 -1.33 11.33 5.67
CA VAL A 355 -1.11 12.74 5.33
C VAL A 355 -0.89 13.59 6.57
N VAL A 356 -1.70 13.41 7.61
CA VAL A 356 -1.54 14.12 8.89
C VAL A 356 -0.16 13.84 9.47
N GLY A 357 0.27 12.57 9.47
CA GLY A 357 1.61 12.19 9.89
C GLY A 357 2.71 12.86 9.07
N ALA A 358 2.56 12.89 7.74
CA ALA A 358 3.52 13.49 6.81
C ALA A 358 3.64 15.02 6.96
N LEU A 359 2.53 15.70 7.25
CA LEU A 359 2.50 17.16 7.41
C LEU A 359 3.33 17.66 8.59
N ILE A 360 3.41 16.90 9.68
CA ILE A 360 4.12 17.33 10.89
C ILE A 360 5.59 17.67 10.59
N PRO A 361 6.43 16.74 10.08
CA PRO A 361 7.82 17.06 9.77
C PRO A 361 7.99 17.95 8.52
N ALA A 362 6.97 18.02 7.66
CA ALA A 362 6.99 18.90 6.50
C ALA A 362 6.82 20.38 6.89
N LEU A 363 5.94 20.67 7.84
CA LEU A 363 5.60 22.03 8.29
C LEU A 363 6.42 22.50 9.48
N SER A 364 6.93 21.60 10.31
CA SER A 364 7.67 21.90 11.53
C SER A 364 9.17 21.70 11.35
N PRO A 365 10.03 22.57 11.93
CA PRO A 365 11.48 22.43 11.85
C PRO A 365 12.01 21.37 12.83
N VAL A 366 11.41 20.19 12.84
CA VAL A 366 11.80 19.08 13.73
C VAL A 366 13.17 18.56 13.33
N THR A 367 14.09 18.38 14.31
CA THR A 367 15.36 17.69 14.06
C THR A 367 15.13 16.20 13.86
N PHE A 368 16.06 15.52 13.20
CA PHE A 368 15.89 14.09 12.93
C PHE A 368 15.79 13.27 14.22
N ARG A 369 16.65 13.55 15.21
CA ARG A 369 16.64 12.87 16.52
C ARG A 369 15.34 13.13 17.29
N THR A 370 14.89 14.39 17.37
CA THR A 370 13.61 14.74 18.01
C THR A 370 12.44 14.05 17.31
N GLY A 371 12.46 13.95 15.97
CA GLY A 371 11.44 13.25 15.22
C GLY A 371 11.33 11.76 15.54
N ILE A 372 12.45 11.08 15.79
CA ILE A 372 12.46 9.68 16.23
C ILE A 372 11.83 9.54 17.62
N LEU A 373 12.14 10.44 18.56
CA LEU A 373 11.52 10.45 19.89
C LEU A 373 9.99 10.66 19.79
N LEU A 374 9.55 11.61 18.96
CA LEU A 374 8.11 11.83 18.71
C LEU A 374 7.44 10.60 18.16
N LEU A 375 8.09 9.87 17.22
CA LEU A 375 7.59 8.60 16.72
C LEU A 375 7.47 7.54 17.80
N ALA A 376 8.48 7.41 18.66
CA ALA A 376 8.46 6.47 19.79
C ALA A 376 7.26 6.75 20.71
N LEU A 377 7.10 8.00 21.12
CA LEU A 377 5.99 8.43 21.97
C LEU A 377 4.63 8.21 21.29
N PHE A 378 4.55 8.50 19.99
CA PHE A 378 3.34 8.30 19.23
C PHE A 378 2.93 6.82 19.12
N TYR A 379 3.88 5.90 18.83
CA TYR A 379 3.61 4.47 18.82
C TYR A 379 3.10 3.97 20.17
N LEU A 380 3.75 4.40 21.26
CA LEU A 380 3.36 4.01 22.63
C LEU A 380 2.00 4.59 23.00
N LEU A 381 1.71 5.83 22.61
CA LEU A 381 0.40 6.46 22.85
C LEU A 381 -0.71 5.71 22.11
N VAL A 382 -0.52 5.40 20.83
CA VAL A 382 -1.50 4.63 20.04
C VAL A 382 -1.68 3.24 20.65
N GLY A 383 -0.61 2.59 21.09
CA GLY A 383 -0.65 1.31 21.81
C GLY A 383 -1.43 1.40 23.12
N ALA A 384 -1.23 2.44 23.92
CA ALA A 384 -1.98 2.68 25.16
C ALA A 384 -3.47 2.90 24.89
N VAL A 385 -3.82 3.74 23.91
CA VAL A 385 -5.22 3.96 23.48
C VAL A 385 -5.86 2.64 23.00
N PHE A 386 -5.10 1.83 22.29
CA PHE A 386 -5.54 0.51 21.83
C PHE A 386 -5.89 -0.40 23.01
N VAL A 387 -5.01 -0.50 24.03
CA VAL A 387 -5.23 -1.31 25.23
C VAL A 387 -6.44 -0.82 26.04
N LEU A 388 -6.55 0.51 26.22
CA LEU A 388 -7.67 1.09 26.97
C LEU A 388 -9.01 0.81 26.30
N ARG A 389 -9.13 0.96 24.98
CA ARG A 389 -10.33 0.65 24.22
C ARG A 389 -10.65 -0.85 24.27
N ALA A 390 -9.64 -1.72 24.12
CA ALA A 390 -9.84 -3.16 24.21
C ALA A 390 -10.36 -3.61 25.59
N ARG A 391 -9.99 -2.91 26.67
CA ARG A 391 -10.54 -3.17 28.02
C ARG A 391 -11.96 -2.67 28.17
N ALA A 392 -12.26 -1.48 27.66
CA ALA A 392 -13.61 -0.91 27.71
C ALA A 392 -14.63 -1.79 26.96
N ASP A 393 -14.29 -2.29 25.77
CA ASP A 393 -15.15 -3.18 24.98
C ASP A 393 -15.45 -4.51 25.69
N LYS A 394 -14.48 -5.03 26.48
CA LYS A 394 -14.70 -6.23 27.30
C LYS A 394 -15.66 -5.98 28.46
N ALA A 395 -15.55 -4.82 29.11
CA ALA A 395 -16.40 -4.47 30.26
C ALA A 395 -17.87 -4.23 29.87
N THR A 396 -18.15 -3.87 28.61
CA THR A 396 -19.51 -3.67 28.10
C THR A 396 -20.19 -4.97 27.60
N THR A 397 -19.43 -6.07 27.48
CA THR A 397 -19.92 -7.37 26.99
C THR A 397 -20.11 -8.40 28.10
N THR A 398 -19.67 -8.11 29.31
CA THR A 398 -19.97 -8.82 30.55
C THR A 398 -21.11 -8.16 31.30
#